data_9cd19a301dbfe9cfba4e87a3a540a446
#
_entry.id   9cd19a301dbfe9cfba4e87a3a540a446
#
_cell.length_a   1.000
_cell.length_b   1.000
_cell.length_c   1.000
_cell.angle_alpha   90.00
_cell.angle_beta   90.00
_cell.angle_gamma   90.00
#
_symmetry.space_group_name_H-M   'P 1'
#
loop_
_entity.id
_entity.type
_entity.pdbx_description
1 polymer ?
#
loop_
_entity_poly.entity_id
_entity_poly.type
_entity_poly.pdbx_seq_one_letter_code
_entity_poly.pdbx_strand_id
1 'polypeptide(L)'
;MADRVSKRAMMVALDIISGIVTLLATVFFALSGFNILAIAIMQVVLAVLDAMETPVVQSALPQIIGRESSTDLRRGAAIINQVQQLSQLLPSFLGGMMYGLVGIRSMMLITAACLLSAAMVECFIRLAKPLSNQDDAGICLLGVIIGDMHSATAFLLRKEPTVARLAGVCTWINLILTGFSSVSFPYIIRTTLGYDAAIYGLCDGIIGIAGIAGTFIAGCFANRLKSRNAPSLLFVESLMLLPPAIAFLLPCSTQTKLIMLVLCTAAVIIAVDFLNLILVPSIQMRTPTALTGKVMAIISSLTICAQPLGQMLYGWLHARCTVWLILLISALASLPLAWLARPLFAHLDDTISK
;
A
#
# COMPACT_ATOMS: atom_id res chain seq x y z
N MET A 1 -21.82 3.25 14.78
CA MET A 1 -21.90 4.74 14.73
C MET A 1 -22.11 5.26 13.31
N ALA A 2 -21.58 4.65 12.28
CA ALA A 2 -21.73 5.11 10.89
C ALA A 2 -23.17 5.16 10.35
N ASP A 3 -24.12 4.41 10.89
CA ASP A 3 -25.50 4.38 10.41
C ASP A 3 -26.41 5.46 11.03
N ARG A 4 -25.98 6.16 12.09
CA ARG A 4 -26.74 7.25 12.72
C ARG A 4 -26.30 8.64 12.30
N VAL A 5 -25.10 8.79 11.78
CA VAL A 5 -24.55 10.04 11.25
C VAL A 5 -24.57 9.93 9.72
N SER A 6 -25.02 10.98 9.02
CA SER A 6 -24.98 10.96 7.56
C SER A 6 -23.53 10.74 7.11
N LYS A 7 -23.28 9.75 6.24
CA LYS A 7 -21.94 9.43 5.73
C LYS A 7 -21.24 10.67 5.18
N ARG A 8 -22.02 11.56 4.53
CA ARG A 8 -21.55 12.85 4.07
C ARG A 8 -21.00 13.73 5.22
N ALA A 9 -21.75 13.85 6.33
CA ALA A 9 -21.29 14.66 7.45
C ALA A 9 -20.03 14.09 8.08
N MET A 10 -19.86 12.77 8.04
CA MET A 10 -18.65 12.08 8.56
C MET A 10 -17.45 12.35 7.66
N MET A 11 -17.58 12.26 6.33
CA MET A 11 -16.51 12.57 5.37
C MET A 11 -16.08 14.04 5.54
N VAL A 12 -17.03 14.98 5.44
CA VAL A 12 -16.77 16.42 5.60
C VAL A 12 -16.08 16.73 6.95
N ALA A 13 -16.53 16.09 8.04
CA ALA A 13 -15.92 16.30 9.35
C ALA A 13 -14.47 15.79 9.41
N LEU A 14 -14.19 14.63 8.82
CA LEU A 14 -12.85 14.05 8.79
C LEU A 14 -11.90 14.95 7.99
N ASP A 15 -12.30 15.40 6.82
CA ASP A 15 -11.50 16.30 5.98
C ASP A 15 -11.25 17.67 6.65
N ILE A 16 -12.27 18.26 7.29
CA ILE A 16 -12.10 19.49 8.05
C ILE A 16 -11.11 19.31 9.20
N ILE A 17 -11.24 18.24 9.97
CA ILE A 17 -10.34 17.96 11.10
C ILE A 17 -8.91 17.76 10.58
N SER A 18 -8.71 16.98 9.51
CA SER A 18 -7.40 16.76 8.88
C SER A 18 -6.78 18.07 8.38
N GLY A 19 -7.59 18.92 7.73
CA GLY A 19 -7.18 20.24 7.28
C GLY A 19 -6.76 21.16 8.43
N ILE A 20 -7.54 21.20 9.51
CA ILE A 20 -7.23 22.00 10.71
C ILE A 20 -5.97 21.48 11.39
N VAL A 21 -5.82 20.16 11.57
CA VAL A 21 -4.62 19.56 12.18
C VAL A 21 -3.37 19.92 11.37
N THR A 22 -3.43 19.82 10.05
CA THR A 22 -2.33 20.19 9.15
C THR A 22 -2.01 21.68 9.25
N LEU A 23 -3.02 22.54 9.31
CA LEU A 23 -2.84 23.99 9.44
C LEU A 23 -2.20 24.36 10.79
N LEU A 24 -2.70 23.78 11.90
CA LEU A 24 -2.16 24.01 13.24
C LEU A 24 -0.70 23.53 13.32
N ALA A 25 -0.40 22.36 12.76
CA ALA A 25 0.98 21.88 12.68
C ALA A 25 1.87 22.82 11.86
N THR A 26 1.37 23.36 10.75
CA THR A 26 2.12 24.33 9.94
C THR A 26 2.47 25.58 10.71
N VAL A 27 1.50 26.14 11.46
CA VAL A 27 1.71 27.32 12.32
C VAL A 27 2.68 26.98 13.44
N PHE A 28 2.53 25.83 14.09
CA PHE A 28 3.44 25.37 15.14
C PHE A 28 4.88 25.27 14.65
N PHE A 29 5.11 24.64 13.49
CA PHE A 29 6.45 24.52 12.89
C PHE A 29 7.02 25.86 12.40
N ALA A 30 6.16 26.81 12.05
CA ALA A 30 6.60 28.16 11.70
C ALA A 30 7.14 28.93 12.93
N LEU A 31 6.55 28.71 14.11
CA LEU A 31 6.90 29.40 15.36
C LEU A 31 8.01 28.70 16.13
N SER A 32 7.96 27.37 16.26
CA SER A 32 8.84 26.58 17.14
C SER A 32 9.91 25.80 16.40
N GLY A 33 9.93 25.84 15.06
CA GLY A 33 10.80 25.00 14.24
C GLY A 33 10.29 23.55 14.13
N PHE A 34 10.98 22.75 13.31
CA PHE A 34 10.59 21.34 13.10
C PHE A 34 11.03 20.48 14.29
N ASN A 35 10.09 19.77 14.89
CA ASN A 35 10.32 18.81 15.96
C ASN A 35 9.83 17.43 15.53
N ILE A 36 10.69 16.42 15.61
CA ILE A 36 10.40 15.03 15.19
C ILE A 36 9.18 14.46 15.92
N LEU A 37 9.05 14.73 17.24
CA LEU A 37 7.92 14.25 18.03
C LEU A 37 6.60 14.87 17.56
N ALA A 38 6.59 16.18 17.30
CA ALA A 38 5.40 16.87 16.81
C ALA A 38 4.99 16.37 15.40
N ILE A 39 5.97 16.10 14.52
CA ILE A 39 5.72 15.48 13.21
C ILE A 39 5.12 14.09 13.40
N ALA A 40 5.67 13.26 14.29
CA ALA A 40 5.17 11.91 14.56
C ALA A 40 3.72 11.95 15.09
N ILE A 41 3.41 12.84 16.03
CA ILE A 41 2.06 13.01 16.57
C ILE A 41 1.09 13.44 15.45
N MET A 42 1.46 14.43 14.64
CA MET A 42 0.65 14.86 13.50
C MET A 42 0.36 13.71 12.55
N GLN A 43 1.37 12.93 12.18
CA GLN A 43 1.23 11.78 11.28
C GLN A 43 0.33 10.69 11.85
N VAL A 44 0.45 10.39 13.15
CA VAL A 44 -0.44 9.41 13.80
C VAL A 44 -1.89 9.89 13.79
N VAL A 45 -2.14 11.17 14.08
CA VAL A 45 -3.50 11.73 14.03
C VAL A 45 -4.07 11.66 12.62
N LEU A 46 -3.31 12.09 11.61
CA LEU A 46 -3.75 12.04 10.22
C LEU A 46 -3.99 10.60 9.74
N ALA A 47 -3.13 9.65 10.12
CA ALA A 47 -3.29 8.24 9.77
C ALA A 47 -4.56 7.62 10.38
N VAL A 48 -4.92 8.01 11.62
CA VAL A 48 -6.17 7.57 12.25
C VAL A 48 -7.39 8.13 11.52
N LEU A 49 -7.35 9.39 11.12
CA LEU A 49 -8.43 10.05 10.37
C LEU A 49 -8.61 9.38 8.99
N ASP A 50 -7.54 9.15 8.25
CA ASP A 50 -7.53 8.47 6.96
C ASP A 50 -8.06 7.02 7.05
N ALA A 51 -7.65 6.29 8.09
CA ALA A 51 -8.16 4.95 8.36
C ALA A 51 -9.67 4.91 8.63
N MET A 52 -10.24 5.99 9.14
CA MET A 52 -11.69 6.12 9.31
C MET A 52 -12.40 6.57 8.03
N GLU A 53 -11.76 7.38 7.21
CA GLU A 53 -12.31 7.95 5.98
C GLU A 53 -12.50 6.88 4.89
N THR A 54 -11.49 6.05 4.64
CA THR A 54 -11.50 5.02 3.60
C THR A 54 -12.75 4.13 3.61
N PRO A 55 -13.19 3.51 4.73
CA PRO A 55 -14.40 2.69 4.74
C PRO A 55 -15.68 3.51 4.57
N VAL A 56 -15.70 4.76 4.98
CA VAL A 56 -16.86 5.65 4.81
C VAL A 56 -17.06 5.95 3.34
N VAL A 57 -16.00 6.36 2.62
CA VAL A 57 -16.01 6.63 1.18
C VAL A 57 -16.45 5.39 0.39
N GLN A 58 -15.85 4.22 0.67
CA GLN A 58 -16.23 2.96 0.01
C GLN A 58 -17.69 2.59 0.23
N SER A 59 -18.22 2.83 1.43
CA SER A 59 -19.61 2.55 1.76
C SER A 59 -20.60 3.58 1.17
N ALA A 60 -20.14 4.78 0.83
CA ALA A 60 -20.95 5.83 0.21
C ALA A 60 -21.13 5.61 -1.31
N LEU A 61 -20.17 4.98 -1.97
CA LEU A 61 -20.16 4.78 -3.43
C LEU A 61 -21.46 4.19 -4.01
N PRO A 62 -22.06 3.10 -3.47
CA PRO A 62 -23.31 2.56 -3.98
C PRO A 62 -24.51 3.51 -3.82
N GLN A 63 -24.42 4.47 -2.88
CA GLN A 63 -25.46 5.47 -2.66
C GLN A 63 -25.35 6.67 -3.61
N ILE A 64 -24.13 6.96 -4.09
CA ILE A 64 -23.86 8.04 -5.06
C ILE A 64 -24.28 7.61 -6.47
N ILE A 65 -23.96 6.37 -6.86
CA ILE A 65 -24.16 5.87 -8.23
C ILE A 65 -25.60 5.38 -8.47
N GLY A 66 -26.33 5.03 -7.39
CA GLY A 66 -27.63 4.39 -7.50
C GLY A 66 -27.51 2.86 -7.72
N ARG A 67 -28.50 2.11 -7.24
CA ARG A 67 -28.52 0.62 -7.34
C ARG A 67 -29.10 0.08 -8.64
N GLU A 68 -29.51 0.92 -9.56
CA GLU A 68 -30.32 0.50 -10.71
C GLU A 68 -29.52 -0.19 -11.83
N SER A 69 -28.20 0.02 -11.89
CA SER A 69 -27.36 -0.59 -12.93
C SER A 69 -26.07 -1.19 -12.36
N SER A 70 -25.93 -2.49 -12.49
CA SER A 70 -24.66 -3.18 -12.15
C SER A 70 -23.48 -2.70 -13.00
N THR A 71 -23.77 -2.18 -14.21
CA THR A 71 -22.76 -1.63 -15.13
C THR A 71 -22.22 -0.30 -14.62
N ASP A 72 -23.08 0.57 -14.10
CA ASP A 72 -22.67 1.87 -13.58
C ASP A 72 -21.90 1.74 -12.26
N LEU A 73 -22.26 0.76 -11.43
CA LEU A 73 -21.51 0.43 -10.22
C LEU A 73 -20.09 -0.03 -10.54
N ARG A 74 -19.93 -0.88 -11.59
CA ARG A 74 -18.61 -1.31 -12.07
C ARG A 74 -17.79 -0.15 -12.65
N ARG A 75 -18.41 0.75 -13.41
CA ARG A 75 -17.76 1.95 -13.94
C ARG A 75 -17.31 2.88 -12.81
N GLY A 76 -18.15 3.12 -11.81
CA GLY A 76 -17.80 3.94 -10.66
C GLY A 76 -16.65 3.35 -9.85
N ALA A 77 -16.66 2.05 -9.60
CA ALA A 77 -15.55 1.37 -8.94
C ALA A 77 -14.25 1.46 -9.76
N ALA A 78 -14.33 1.35 -11.10
CA ALA A 78 -13.18 1.51 -11.98
C ALA A 78 -12.60 2.93 -11.91
N ILE A 79 -13.45 3.96 -11.90
CA ILE A 79 -13.04 5.36 -11.78
C ILE A 79 -12.34 5.60 -10.43
N ILE A 80 -12.89 5.09 -9.33
CA ILE A 80 -12.26 5.21 -8.01
C ILE A 80 -10.90 4.55 -7.99
N ASN A 81 -10.77 3.33 -8.55
CA ASN A 81 -9.49 2.65 -8.65
C ASN A 81 -8.48 3.44 -9.48
N GLN A 82 -8.91 4.07 -10.59
CA GLN A 82 -8.04 4.92 -11.40
C GLN A 82 -7.60 6.17 -10.63
N VAL A 83 -8.50 6.83 -9.91
CA VAL A 83 -8.17 7.98 -9.06
C VAL A 83 -7.19 7.57 -7.95
N GLN A 84 -7.40 6.43 -7.30
CA GLN A 84 -6.47 5.90 -6.28
C GLN A 84 -5.08 5.63 -6.85
N GLN A 85 -4.97 5.03 -8.04
CA GLN A 85 -3.69 4.84 -8.70
C GLN A 85 -2.99 6.17 -9.02
N LEU A 86 -3.75 7.13 -9.53
CA LEU A 86 -3.23 8.46 -9.82
C LEU A 86 -2.75 9.18 -8.54
N SER A 87 -3.51 9.03 -7.44
CA SER A 87 -3.17 9.60 -6.12
C SER A 87 -1.92 8.98 -5.50
N GLN A 88 -1.57 7.77 -5.85
CA GLN A 88 -0.30 7.16 -5.43
C GLN A 88 0.90 7.66 -6.23
N LEU A 89 0.70 7.95 -7.51
CA LEU A 89 1.79 8.34 -8.43
C LEU A 89 2.14 9.81 -8.39
N LEU A 90 1.10 10.67 -8.43
CA LEU A 90 1.30 12.12 -8.52
C LEU A 90 2.17 12.66 -7.36
N PRO A 91 1.97 12.25 -6.09
CA PRO A 91 2.80 12.72 -4.99
C PRO A 91 4.27 12.29 -5.12
N SER A 92 4.54 11.09 -5.59
CA SER A 92 5.91 10.62 -5.77
C SER A 92 6.66 11.47 -6.80
N PHE A 93 6.00 11.76 -7.93
CA PHE A 93 6.61 12.53 -9.01
C PHE A 93 6.67 14.04 -8.71
N LEU A 94 5.56 14.62 -8.24
CA LEU A 94 5.46 16.06 -8.01
C LEU A 94 6.01 16.48 -6.64
N GLY A 95 5.92 15.61 -5.63
CA GLY A 95 6.26 15.95 -4.25
C GLY A 95 7.71 16.36 -4.07
N GLY A 96 8.66 15.60 -4.64
CA GLY A 96 10.09 15.94 -4.57
C GLY A 96 10.42 17.25 -5.31
N MET A 97 9.81 17.45 -6.48
CA MET A 97 10.00 18.68 -7.27
C MET A 97 9.38 19.90 -6.57
N MET A 98 8.15 19.78 -6.08
CA MET A 98 7.47 20.85 -5.33
C MET A 98 8.20 21.17 -4.02
N TYR A 99 8.70 20.16 -3.30
CA TYR A 99 9.50 20.40 -2.10
C TYR A 99 10.74 21.23 -2.40
N GLY A 100 11.43 20.96 -3.52
CA GLY A 100 12.58 21.74 -3.94
C GLY A 100 12.25 23.19 -4.33
N LEU A 101 11.07 23.42 -4.94
CA LEU A 101 10.66 24.75 -5.42
C LEU A 101 10.03 25.63 -4.34
N VAL A 102 9.11 25.10 -3.55
CA VAL A 102 8.30 25.90 -2.62
C VAL A 102 8.58 25.62 -1.14
N GLY A 103 9.33 24.57 -0.83
CA GLY A 103 9.69 24.17 0.52
C GLY A 103 8.54 23.55 1.30
N ILE A 104 8.88 22.93 2.45
CA ILE A 104 7.94 22.13 3.25
C ILE A 104 6.77 22.94 3.82
N ARG A 105 7.00 24.19 4.25
CA ARG A 105 5.94 25.03 4.84
C ARG A 105 4.84 25.33 3.83
N SER A 106 5.23 25.71 2.62
CA SER A 106 4.27 25.98 1.53
C SER A 106 3.53 24.72 1.12
N MET A 107 4.19 23.55 1.08
CA MET A 107 3.54 22.28 0.81
C MET A 107 2.49 21.93 1.87
N MET A 108 2.80 22.13 3.16
CA MET A 108 1.82 21.88 4.22
C MET A 108 0.60 22.81 4.11
N LEU A 109 0.80 24.09 3.75
CA LEU A 109 -0.32 25.02 3.50
C LEU A 109 -1.16 24.60 2.30
N ILE A 110 -0.52 24.17 1.20
CA ILE A 110 -1.22 23.64 0.03
C ILE A 110 -2.02 22.40 0.42
N THR A 111 -1.45 21.47 1.19
CA THR A 111 -2.15 20.27 1.67
C THR A 111 -3.36 20.63 2.52
N ALA A 112 -3.22 21.56 3.46
CA ALA A 112 -4.34 22.03 4.27
C ALA A 112 -5.44 22.67 3.41
N ALA A 113 -5.07 23.49 2.42
CA ALA A 113 -6.01 24.09 1.49
C ALA A 113 -6.73 23.04 0.61
N CYS A 114 -6.02 22.01 0.16
CA CYS A 114 -6.61 20.89 -0.59
C CYS A 114 -7.62 20.12 0.25
N LEU A 115 -7.29 19.75 1.50
CA LEU A 115 -8.21 19.06 2.41
C LEU A 115 -9.47 19.87 2.71
N LEU A 116 -9.32 21.18 2.98
CA LEU A 116 -10.46 22.06 3.20
C LEU A 116 -11.31 22.27 1.94
N SER A 117 -10.70 22.30 0.76
CA SER A 117 -11.42 22.36 -0.51
C SER A 117 -12.14 21.04 -0.83
N ALA A 118 -11.55 19.88 -0.48
CA ALA A 118 -12.21 18.58 -0.58
C ALA A 118 -13.46 18.55 0.30
N ALA A 119 -13.35 18.94 1.57
CA ALA A 119 -14.50 19.07 2.47
C ALA A 119 -15.61 19.98 1.90
N MET A 120 -15.21 21.08 1.26
CA MET A 120 -16.16 21.98 0.61
C MET A 120 -16.90 21.31 -0.57
N VAL A 121 -16.19 20.57 -1.41
CA VAL A 121 -16.76 19.79 -2.53
C VAL A 121 -17.70 18.69 -2.00
N GLU A 122 -17.30 17.98 -0.95
CA GLU A 122 -18.11 16.95 -0.31
C GLU A 122 -19.43 17.48 0.27
N CYS A 123 -19.47 18.77 0.67
CA CYS A 123 -20.69 19.43 1.08
C CYS A 123 -21.76 19.49 -0.03
N PHE A 124 -21.41 19.37 -1.29
CA PHE A 124 -22.36 19.36 -2.41
C PHE A 124 -22.83 17.94 -2.80
N ILE A 125 -22.22 16.88 -2.26
CA ILE A 125 -22.62 15.51 -2.54
C ILE A 125 -24.00 15.24 -1.94
N ARG A 126 -24.95 14.84 -2.78
CA ARG A 126 -26.30 14.43 -2.34
C ARG A 126 -26.32 12.90 -2.21
N LEU A 127 -26.30 12.41 -0.98
CA LEU A 127 -26.51 11.00 -0.70
C LEU A 127 -28.01 10.72 -0.56
N ALA A 128 -28.50 9.66 -1.21
CA ALA A 128 -29.85 9.18 -0.99
C ALA A 128 -30.00 8.76 0.50
N LYS A 129 -31.15 9.10 1.10
CA LYS A 129 -31.43 8.69 2.49
C LYS A 129 -31.30 7.18 2.60
N PRO A 130 -30.59 6.64 3.61
CA PRO A 130 -30.57 5.20 3.84
C PRO A 130 -32.01 4.72 4.03
N LEU A 131 -32.41 3.71 3.28
CA LEU A 131 -33.61 2.95 3.60
C LEU A 131 -33.33 2.27 4.93
N SER A 132 -33.90 2.83 5.98
CA SER A 132 -33.83 2.26 7.35
C SER A 132 -34.56 0.93 7.34
N ASN A 133 -33.84 -0.17 7.19
CA ASN A 133 -34.34 -1.44 7.66
C ASN A 133 -34.19 -1.45 9.20
N GLN A 134 -35.35 -1.28 9.86
CA GLN A 134 -35.48 -1.13 11.31
C GLN A 134 -35.21 -2.41 12.13
N ASP A 135 -34.69 -3.49 11.54
CA ASP A 135 -34.62 -4.81 12.20
C ASP A 135 -33.25 -5.23 12.76
N ASP A 136 -32.22 -4.37 12.73
CA ASP A 136 -30.91 -4.69 13.34
C ASP A 136 -30.67 -3.96 14.69
N ALA A 137 -31.71 -3.77 15.46
CA ALA A 137 -31.60 -3.26 16.84
C ALA A 137 -31.16 -4.40 17.76
N GLY A 138 -29.85 -4.54 18.01
CA GLY A 138 -29.37 -5.37 19.10
C GLY A 138 -28.16 -6.27 18.82
N ILE A 139 -27.68 -6.38 17.60
CA ILE A 139 -26.47 -7.16 17.32
C ILE A 139 -25.26 -6.31 17.70
N CYS A 140 -24.52 -6.77 18.74
CA CYS A 140 -23.26 -6.15 19.13
C CYS A 140 -22.29 -6.24 17.94
N LEU A 141 -22.03 -5.12 17.26
CA LEU A 141 -21.15 -5.05 16.07
C LEU A 141 -19.80 -5.71 16.34
N LEU A 142 -19.27 -5.57 17.55
CA LEU A 142 -18.05 -6.23 18.01
C LEU A 142 -18.20 -7.76 17.99
N GLY A 143 -19.34 -8.30 18.41
CA GLY A 143 -19.59 -9.75 18.40
C GLY A 143 -19.62 -10.32 16.98
N VAL A 144 -20.20 -9.59 16.02
CA VAL A 144 -20.23 -9.98 14.61
C VAL A 144 -18.81 -9.92 14.01
N ILE A 145 -18.05 -8.85 14.26
CA ILE A 145 -16.68 -8.72 13.79
C ILE A 145 -15.78 -9.82 14.35
N ILE A 146 -15.87 -10.08 15.66
CA ILE A 146 -15.09 -11.14 16.32
C ILE A 146 -15.49 -12.53 15.79
N GLY A 147 -16.78 -12.79 15.61
CA GLY A 147 -17.29 -14.03 15.02
C GLY A 147 -16.83 -14.22 13.58
N ASP A 148 -16.84 -13.15 12.80
CA ASP A 148 -16.37 -13.14 11.42
C ASP A 148 -14.85 -13.38 11.31
N MET A 149 -14.07 -12.72 12.15
CA MET A 149 -12.63 -12.94 12.27
C MET A 149 -12.31 -14.37 12.73
N HIS A 150 -13.04 -14.88 13.73
CA HIS A 150 -12.84 -16.25 14.21
C HIS A 150 -13.15 -17.28 13.12
N SER A 151 -14.25 -17.11 12.39
CA SER A 151 -14.64 -18.04 11.30
C SER A 151 -13.65 -18.04 10.14
N ALA A 152 -13.15 -16.85 9.74
CA ALA A 152 -12.16 -16.74 8.69
C ALA A 152 -10.78 -17.25 9.14
N THR A 153 -10.37 -16.98 10.36
CA THR A 153 -9.12 -17.51 10.93
C THR A 153 -9.17 -19.03 11.08
N ALA A 154 -10.31 -19.58 11.55
CA ALA A 154 -10.50 -21.03 11.63
C ALA A 154 -10.48 -21.68 10.23
N PHE A 155 -11.03 -21.03 9.23
CA PHE A 155 -10.94 -21.47 7.83
C PHE A 155 -9.47 -21.50 7.35
N LEU A 156 -8.74 -20.41 7.55
CA LEU A 156 -7.33 -20.28 7.15
C LEU A 156 -6.45 -21.35 7.81
N LEU A 157 -6.59 -21.55 9.11
CA LEU A 157 -5.68 -22.42 9.86
C LEU A 157 -6.06 -23.91 9.79
N ARG A 158 -7.36 -24.25 9.69
CA ARG A 158 -7.83 -25.62 9.80
C ARG A 158 -8.32 -26.23 8.50
N LYS A 159 -8.99 -25.45 7.63
CA LYS A 159 -9.59 -25.97 6.39
C LYS A 159 -8.70 -25.81 5.19
N GLU A 160 -8.04 -24.66 5.06
CA GLU A 160 -7.22 -24.33 3.88
C GLU A 160 -5.84 -23.74 4.29
N PRO A 161 -4.94 -24.57 4.82
CA PRO A 161 -3.62 -24.13 5.24
C PRO A 161 -2.77 -23.59 4.07
N THR A 162 -3.14 -23.93 2.83
CA THR A 162 -2.53 -23.37 1.61
C THR A 162 -2.77 -21.86 1.51
N VAL A 163 -4.01 -21.42 1.77
CA VAL A 163 -4.37 -19.98 1.77
C VAL A 163 -3.63 -19.25 2.89
N ALA A 164 -3.50 -19.86 4.07
CA ALA A 164 -2.73 -19.28 5.16
C ALA A 164 -1.24 -19.09 4.81
N ARG A 165 -0.64 -20.07 4.11
CA ARG A 165 0.76 -19.95 3.63
C ARG A 165 0.90 -18.87 2.56
N LEU A 166 -0.06 -18.75 1.63
CA LEU A 166 -0.08 -17.65 0.66
C LEU A 166 -0.20 -16.27 1.35
N ALA A 167 -1.05 -16.18 2.37
CA ALA A 167 -1.14 -14.97 3.20
C ALA A 167 0.20 -14.62 3.87
N GLY A 168 0.91 -15.63 4.38
CA GLY A 168 2.27 -15.47 4.91
C GLY A 168 3.27 -14.94 3.87
N VAL A 169 3.21 -15.44 2.64
CA VAL A 169 4.03 -14.94 1.51
C VAL A 169 3.72 -13.47 1.24
N CYS A 170 2.44 -13.10 1.12
CA CYS A 170 2.03 -11.71 0.92
C CYS A 170 2.52 -10.78 2.05
N THR A 171 2.38 -11.23 3.30
CA THR A 171 2.82 -10.49 4.48
C THR A 171 4.33 -10.27 4.49
N TRP A 172 5.10 -11.31 4.16
CA TRP A 172 6.57 -11.23 4.10
C TRP A 172 7.06 -10.28 3.01
N ILE A 173 6.47 -10.37 1.80
CA ILE A 173 6.80 -9.47 0.69
C ILE A 173 6.51 -8.01 1.10
N ASN A 174 5.35 -7.75 1.68
CA ASN A 174 5.00 -6.40 2.14
C ASN A 174 5.95 -5.88 3.23
N LEU A 175 6.40 -6.73 4.16
CA LEU A 175 7.35 -6.36 5.19
C LEU A 175 8.68 -5.89 4.57
N ILE A 176 9.25 -6.68 3.66
CA ILE A 176 10.53 -6.38 3.01
C ILE A 176 10.38 -5.21 2.04
N LEU A 177 9.40 -5.27 1.14
CA LEU A 177 9.23 -4.29 0.07
C LEU A 177 8.91 -2.90 0.64
N THR A 178 7.96 -2.80 1.57
CA THR A 178 7.57 -1.49 2.14
C THR A 178 8.68 -0.94 3.02
N GLY A 179 9.35 -1.79 3.82
CA GLY A 179 10.51 -1.36 4.60
C GLY A 179 11.64 -0.84 3.70
N PHE A 180 11.91 -1.53 2.60
CA PHE A 180 12.91 -1.11 1.61
C PHE A 180 12.50 0.19 0.90
N SER A 181 11.31 0.24 0.31
CA SER A 181 10.87 1.38 -0.49
C SER A 181 10.65 2.65 0.33
N SER A 182 10.10 2.54 1.55
CA SER A 182 9.79 3.69 2.39
C SER A 182 10.94 4.18 3.26
N VAL A 183 11.93 3.33 3.55
CA VAL A 183 13.05 3.69 4.44
C VAL A 183 14.40 3.60 3.72
N SER A 184 14.75 2.43 3.15
CA SER A 184 16.07 2.25 2.55
C SER A 184 16.27 3.08 1.30
N PHE A 185 15.31 3.08 0.41
CA PHE A 185 15.43 3.78 -0.87
C PHE A 185 15.67 5.28 -0.69
N PRO A 186 14.82 6.04 0.06
CA PRO A 186 15.09 7.45 0.32
C PRO A 186 16.37 7.67 1.14
N TYR A 187 16.68 6.83 2.12
CA TYR A 187 17.91 6.95 2.92
C TYR A 187 19.17 6.81 2.06
N ILE A 188 19.19 5.80 1.19
CA ILE A 188 20.35 5.56 0.30
C ILE A 188 20.56 6.76 -0.63
N ILE A 189 19.52 7.26 -1.28
CA ILE A 189 19.65 8.37 -2.24
C ILE A 189 20.00 9.68 -1.53
N ARG A 190 19.30 10.01 -0.43
CA ARG A 190 19.44 11.29 0.25
C ARG A 190 20.65 11.36 1.16
N THR A 191 20.88 10.31 1.94
CA THR A 191 21.90 10.32 3.01
C THR A 191 23.20 9.68 2.56
N THR A 192 23.14 8.53 1.86
CA THR A 192 24.38 7.82 1.47
C THR A 192 24.99 8.36 0.18
N LEU A 193 24.19 8.62 -0.83
CA LEU A 193 24.64 9.16 -2.11
C LEU A 193 24.69 10.69 -2.15
N GLY A 194 24.03 11.38 -1.19
CA GLY A 194 24.06 12.84 -1.05
C GLY A 194 23.26 13.61 -2.07
N TYR A 195 22.33 12.98 -2.79
CA TYR A 195 21.48 13.66 -3.76
C TYR A 195 20.39 14.49 -3.09
N ASP A 196 19.89 15.51 -3.78
CA ASP A 196 18.81 16.37 -3.31
C ASP A 196 17.43 15.71 -3.39
N ALA A 197 16.39 16.39 -2.87
CA ALA A 197 15.04 15.90 -2.87
C ALA A 197 14.44 15.80 -4.29
N ALA A 198 14.90 16.65 -5.22
CA ALA A 198 14.39 16.64 -6.59
C ALA A 198 14.84 15.35 -7.33
N ILE A 199 16.11 14.96 -7.17
CA ILE A 199 16.62 13.71 -7.75
C ILE A 199 15.95 12.50 -7.11
N TYR A 200 15.73 12.51 -5.78
CA TYR A 200 14.96 11.45 -5.11
C TYR A 200 13.54 11.34 -5.71
N GLY A 201 12.83 12.46 -5.85
CA GLY A 201 11.48 12.48 -6.42
C GLY A 201 11.43 11.97 -7.86
N LEU A 202 12.45 12.30 -8.68
CA LEU A 202 12.58 11.75 -10.04
C LEU A 202 12.78 10.23 -10.02
N CYS A 203 13.65 9.73 -9.15
CA CYS A 203 13.90 8.29 -9.01
C CYS A 203 12.64 7.54 -8.54
N ASP A 204 11.94 8.07 -7.55
CA ASP A 204 10.70 7.51 -7.03
C ASP A 204 9.58 7.56 -8.09
N GLY A 205 9.50 8.65 -8.86
CA GLY A 205 8.61 8.76 -10.02
C GLY A 205 8.87 7.72 -11.10
N ILE A 206 10.15 7.43 -11.41
CA ILE A 206 10.52 6.36 -12.35
C ILE A 206 10.03 4.99 -11.85
N ILE A 207 10.18 4.72 -10.55
CA ILE A 207 9.68 3.50 -9.93
C ILE A 207 8.15 3.44 -10.00
N GLY A 208 7.46 4.55 -9.74
CA GLY A 208 6.00 4.64 -9.89
C GLY A 208 5.53 4.34 -11.32
N ILE A 209 6.21 4.90 -12.33
CA ILE A 209 5.94 4.59 -13.75
C ILE A 209 6.21 3.11 -14.05
N ALA A 210 7.28 2.53 -13.49
CA ALA A 210 7.58 1.11 -13.63
C ALA A 210 6.47 0.22 -13.04
N GLY A 211 5.87 0.61 -11.90
CA GLY A 211 4.72 -0.09 -11.31
C GLY A 211 3.49 -0.06 -12.22
N ILE A 212 3.15 1.11 -12.80
CA ILE A 212 2.05 1.16 -13.78
C ILE A 212 2.34 0.27 -14.99
N ALA A 213 3.53 0.41 -15.56
CA ALA A 213 3.94 -0.39 -16.71
C ALA A 213 3.92 -1.88 -16.36
N GLY A 214 4.40 -2.24 -15.16
CA GLY A 214 4.39 -3.60 -14.63
C GLY A 214 2.98 -4.18 -14.54
N THR A 215 2.07 -3.44 -13.92
CA THR A 215 0.66 -3.85 -13.81
C THR A 215 -0.01 -4.00 -15.17
N PHE A 216 0.24 -3.06 -16.10
CA PHE A 216 -0.30 -3.12 -17.46
C PHE A 216 0.24 -4.32 -18.24
N ILE A 217 1.56 -4.51 -18.22
CA ILE A 217 2.23 -5.64 -18.89
C ILE A 217 1.76 -6.95 -18.27
N ALA A 218 1.71 -7.06 -16.94
CA ALA A 218 1.20 -8.24 -16.24
C ALA A 218 -0.23 -8.57 -16.66
N GLY A 219 -1.10 -7.55 -16.80
CA GLY A 219 -2.46 -7.70 -17.32
C GLY A 219 -2.51 -8.28 -18.75
N CYS A 220 -1.66 -7.80 -19.66
CA CYS A 220 -1.55 -8.33 -21.02
C CYS A 220 -1.10 -9.81 -21.06
N PHE A 221 -0.27 -10.22 -20.10
CA PHE A 221 0.22 -11.59 -19.99
C PHE A 221 -0.58 -12.45 -19.01
N ALA A 222 -1.69 -11.96 -18.45
CA ALA A 222 -2.50 -12.66 -17.44
C ALA A 222 -2.87 -14.10 -17.84
N ASN A 223 -3.25 -14.31 -19.09
CA ASN A 223 -3.63 -15.63 -19.63
C ASN A 223 -2.45 -16.61 -19.75
N ARG A 224 -1.21 -16.13 -19.71
CA ARG A 224 0.01 -16.96 -19.77
C ARG A 224 0.66 -17.18 -18.42
N LEU A 225 0.26 -16.41 -17.42
CA LEU A 225 0.77 -16.53 -16.07
C LEU A 225 0.14 -17.71 -15.35
N LYS A 226 0.97 -18.70 -15.02
CA LYS A 226 0.58 -19.87 -14.23
C LYS A 226 1.08 -19.70 -12.80
N SER A 227 0.38 -20.27 -11.83
CA SER A 227 0.78 -20.22 -10.41
C SER A 227 2.18 -20.77 -10.19
N ARG A 228 2.59 -21.77 -10.98
CA ARG A 228 3.96 -22.34 -10.94
C ARG A 228 5.07 -21.34 -11.27
N ASN A 229 4.74 -20.17 -11.86
CA ASN A 229 5.73 -19.13 -12.18
C ASN A 229 6.02 -18.22 -10.98
N ALA A 230 5.19 -18.23 -9.94
CA ALA A 230 5.35 -17.37 -8.77
C ALA A 230 6.72 -17.56 -8.05
N PRO A 231 7.24 -18.77 -7.84
CA PRO A 231 8.57 -18.94 -7.24
C PRO A 231 9.70 -18.33 -8.07
N SER A 232 9.61 -18.35 -9.40
CA SER A 232 10.61 -17.72 -10.26
C SER A 232 10.57 -16.21 -10.19
N LEU A 233 9.39 -15.60 -10.01
CA LEU A 233 9.24 -14.16 -9.80
C LEU A 233 9.83 -13.73 -8.45
N LEU A 234 9.60 -14.50 -7.37
CA LEU A 234 10.26 -14.30 -6.07
C LEU A 234 11.78 -14.42 -6.16
N PHE A 235 12.27 -15.35 -6.97
CA PHE A 235 13.69 -15.49 -7.21
C PHE A 235 14.26 -14.29 -7.98
N VAL A 236 13.55 -13.78 -8.99
CA VAL A 236 13.92 -12.57 -9.73
C VAL A 236 13.95 -11.36 -8.80
N GLU A 237 12.94 -11.18 -7.93
CA GLU A 237 12.91 -10.13 -6.91
C GLU A 237 14.19 -10.15 -6.06
N SER A 238 14.55 -11.31 -5.52
CA SER A 238 15.77 -11.49 -4.73
C SER A 238 17.04 -11.20 -5.53
N LEU A 239 17.12 -11.69 -6.76
CA LEU A 239 18.29 -11.55 -7.62
C LEU A 239 18.52 -10.10 -8.03
N MET A 240 17.44 -9.32 -8.24
CA MET A 240 17.53 -7.90 -8.66
C MET A 240 18.08 -6.99 -7.55
N LEU A 241 18.10 -7.41 -6.30
CA LEU A 241 18.74 -6.64 -5.22
C LEU A 241 20.26 -6.90 -5.10
N LEU A 242 20.80 -7.94 -5.76
CA LEU A 242 22.23 -8.24 -5.72
C LEU A 242 23.11 -7.27 -6.52
N PRO A 243 22.75 -6.83 -7.76
CA PRO A 243 23.58 -5.91 -8.51
C PRO A 243 23.82 -4.56 -7.78
N PRO A 244 22.82 -3.89 -7.18
CA PRO A 244 23.08 -2.71 -6.39
C PRO A 244 23.91 -3.02 -5.13
N ALA A 245 23.71 -4.18 -4.46
CA ALA A 245 24.57 -4.59 -3.33
C ALA A 245 26.04 -4.65 -3.74
N ILE A 246 26.32 -5.26 -4.88
CA ILE A 246 27.68 -5.35 -5.44
C ILE A 246 28.22 -3.98 -5.82
N ALA A 247 27.40 -3.11 -6.43
CA ALA A 247 27.80 -1.76 -6.80
C ALA A 247 28.16 -0.91 -5.57
N PHE A 248 27.48 -1.12 -4.43
CA PHE A 248 27.81 -0.44 -3.18
C PHE A 248 29.05 -1.04 -2.49
N LEU A 249 29.36 -2.31 -2.70
CA LEU A 249 30.56 -2.96 -2.20
C LEU A 249 31.82 -2.52 -2.97
N LEU A 250 31.69 -2.35 -4.30
CA LEU A 250 32.80 -1.95 -5.15
C LEU A 250 32.96 -0.41 -5.18
N PRO A 251 34.15 0.09 -5.54
CA PRO A 251 34.43 1.53 -5.68
C PRO A 251 33.82 2.09 -6.99
N CYS A 252 32.52 1.87 -7.19
CA CYS A 252 31.78 2.41 -8.33
C CYS A 252 31.48 3.90 -8.16
N SER A 253 31.25 4.61 -9.27
CA SER A 253 30.82 6.00 -9.24
C SER A 253 29.44 6.16 -8.58
N THR A 254 29.17 7.32 -7.98
CA THR A 254 27.89 7.64 -7.33
C THR A 254 26.71 7.52 -8.31
N GLN A 255 26.93 7.94 -9.57
CA GLN A 255 25.94 7.82 -10.64
C GLN A 255 25.62 6.36 -10.98
N THR A 256 26.64 5.50 -11.08
CA THR A 256 26.46 4.05 -11.34
C THR A 256 25.65 3.41 -10.23
N LYS A 257 25.94 3.73 -8.97
CA LYS A 257 25.19 3.22 -7.80
C LYS A 257 23.72 3.64 -7.86
N LEU A 258 23.45 4.91 -8.20
CA LEU A 258 22.08 5.42 -8.34
C LEU A 258 21.32 4.71 -9.46
N ILE A 259 21.90 4.63 -10.65
CA ILE A 259 21.28 4.01 -11.83
C ILE A 259 20.99 2.53 -11.54
N MET A 260 21.95 1.78 -10.99
CA MET A 260 21.77 0.37 -10.63
C MET A 260 20.65 0.21 -9.58
N LEU A 261 20.62 1.06 -8.56
CA LEU A 261 19.58 1.03 -7.53
C LEU A 261 18.20 1.25 -8.12
N VAL A 262 18.03 2.29 -8.95
CA VAL A 262 16.73 2.65 -9.54
C VAL A 262 16.25 1.58 -10.52
N LEU A 263 17.10 1.13 -11.44
CA LEU A 263 16.73 0.12 -12.44
C LEU A 263 16.39 -1.23 -11.79
N CYS A 264 17.17 -1.66 -10.80
CA CYS A 264 16.90 -2.92 -10.12
C CYS A 264 15.64 -2.82 -9.25
N THR A 265 15.41 -1.69 -8.57
CA THR A 265 14.17 -1.48 -7.80
C THR A 265 12.95 -1.44 -8.73
N ALA A 266 13.03 -0.79 -9.88
CA ALA A 266 11.96 -0.81 -10.89
C ALA A 266 11.65 -2.25 -11.36
N ALA A 267 12.67 -3.07 -11.59
CA ALA A 267 12.51 -4.47 -11.96
C ALA A 267 11.86 -5.31 -10.83
N VAL A 268 12.20 -5.02 -9.56
CA VAL A 268 11.56 -5.64 -8.38
C VAL A 268 10.08 -5.29 -8.35
N ILE A 269 9.69 -4.03 -8.52
CA ILE A 269 8.28 -3.61 -8.52
C ILE A 269 7.49 -4.31 -9.63
N ILE A 270 8.04 -4.36 -10.85
CA ILE A 270 7.41 -5.10 -11.95
C ILE A 270 7.23 -6.58 -11.59
N ALA A 271 8.24 -7.25 -11.02
CA ALA A 271 8.13 -8.65 -10.61
C ALA A 271 7.05 -8.86 -9.54
N VAL A 272 6.92 -7.94 -8.59
CA VAL A 272 5.89 -7.95 -7.54
C VAL A 272 4.49 -7.75 -8.13
N ASP A 273 4.33 -6.89 -9.14
CA ASP A 273 3.04 -6.71 -9.83
C ASP A 273 2.58 -8.00 -10.52
N PHE A 274 3.49 -8.69 -11.21
CA PHE A 274 3.21 -10.02 -11.77
C PHE A 274 2.83 -11.04 -10.69
N LEU A 275 3.50 -10.97 -9.55
CA LEU A 275 3.26 -11.87 -8.42
C LEU A 275 1.88 -11.62 -7.80
N ASN A 276 1.49 -10.36 -7.63
CA ASN A 276 0.17 -9.97 -7.11
C ASN A 276 -0.96 -10.46 -8.04
N LEU A 277 -0.75 -10.44 -9.36
CA LEU A 277 -1.72 -10.94 -10.33
C LEU A 277 -1.91 -12.47 -10.24
N ILE A 278 -0.93 -13.21 -9.70
CA ILE A 278 -1.04 -14.65 -9.43
C ILE A 278 -1.63 -14.89 -8.04
N LEU A 279 -1.12 -14.21 -7.02
CA LEU A 279 -1.45 -14.47 -5.61
C LEU A 279 -2.91 -14.16 -5.27
N VAL A 280 -3.39 -12.97 -5.63
CA VAL A 280 -4.73 -12.51 -5.24
C VAL A 280 -5.82 -13.40 -5.82
N PRO A 281 -5.87 -13.71 -7.13
CA PRO A 281 -6.85 -14.64 -7.67
C PRO A 281 -6.71 -16.06 -7.10
N SER A 282 -5.49 -16.54 -6.86
CA SER A 282 -5.27 -17.88 -6.29
C SER A 282 -5.88 -18.02 -4.89
N ILE A 283 -5.82 -16.96 -4.08
CA ILE A 283 -6.47 -16.91 -2.77
C ILE A 283 -7.99 -16.87 -2.92
N GLN A 284 -8.50 -16.01 -3.80
CA GLN A 284 -9.94 -15.84 -4.02
C GLN A 284 -10.61 -17.12 -4.54
N MET A 285 -9.98 -17.82 -5.49
CA MET A 285 -10.53 -19.05 -6.08
C MET A 285 -10.61 -20.22 -5.08
N ARG A 286 -9.74 -20.27 -4.08
CA ARG A 286 -9.73 -21.31 -3.02
C ARG A 286 -10.62 -20.96 -1.82
N THR A 287 -11.11 -19.75 -1.78
CA THR A 287 -11.93 -19.28 -0.66
C THR A 287 -13.40 -19.32 -1.09
N PRO A 288 -14.29 -20.00 -0.33
CA PRO A 288 -15.72 -19.96 -0.60
C PRO A 288 -16.24 -18.52 -0.69
N THR A 289 -17.14 -18.26 -1.64
CA THR A 289 -17.65 -16.89 -1.91
C THR A 289 -18.19 -16.18 -0.66
N ALA A 290 -18.83 -16.92 0.24
CA ALA A 290 -19.34 -16.40 1.53
C ALA A 290 -18.23 -15.93 2.50
N LEU A 291 -17.00 -16.44 2.35
CA LEU A 291 -15.86 -16.12 3.23
C LEU A 291 -14.79 -15.26 2.55
N THR A 292 -14.85 -15.08 1.22
CA THR A 292 -13.80 -14.38 0.46
C THR A 292 -13.53 -12.99 1.01
N GLY A 293 -14.57 -12.19 1.28
CA GLY A 293 -14.39 -10.85 1.84
C GLY A 293 -13.72 -10.87 3.23
N LYS A 294 -14.09 -11.81 4.08
CA LYS A 294 -13.54 -11.94 5.45
C LYS A 294 -12.08 -12.40 5.42
N VAL A 295 -11.75 -13.37 4.58
CA VAL A 295 -10.39 -13.89 4.39
C VAL A 295 -9.49 -12.81 3.79
N MET A 296 -9.94 -12.10 2.76
CA MET A 296 -9.19 -11.00 2.16
C MET A 296 -8.96 -9.85 3.15
N ALA A 297 -9.95 -9.54 4.01
CA ALA A 297 -9.78 -8.53 5.06
C ALA A 297 -8.68 -8.92 6.07
N ILE A 298 -8.63 -10.19 6.50
CA ILE A 298 -7.56 -10.68 7.38
C ILE A 298 -6.20 -10.57 6.71
N ILE A 299 -6.08 -11.00 5.44
CA ILE A 299 -4.82 -10.94 4.70
C ILE A 299 -4.36 -9.49 4.54
N SER A 300 -5.26 -8.58 4.16
CA SER A 300 -4.97 -7.15 4.06
C SER A 300 -4.53 -6.57 5.42
N SER A 301 -5.19 -6.93 6.51
CA SER A 301 -4.80 -6.49 7.84
C SER A 301 -3.40 -6.99 8.22
N LEU A 302 -3.08 -8.25 7.94
CA LEU A 302 -1.74 -8.80 8.20
C LEU A 302 -0.66 -8.10 7.37
N THR A 303 -0.92 -7.84 6.10
CA THR A 303 0.02 -7.15 5.21
C THR A 303 0.23 -5.70 5.62
N ILE A 304 -0.82 -4.99 6.02
CA ILE A 304 -0.73 -3.60 6.50
C ILE A 304 0.02 -3.55 7.83
N CYS A 305 -0.26 -4.46 8.77
CA CYS A 305 0.48 -4.52 10.05
C CYS A 305 1.97 -4.89 9.88
N ALA A 306 2.33 -5.61 8.83
CA ALA A 306 3.71 -5.94 8.53
C ALA A 306 4.54 -4.73 8.04
N GLN A 307 3.90 -3.73 7.42
CA GLN A 307 4.58 -2.57 6.86
C GLN A 307 5.35 -1.75 7.92
N PRO A 308 4.74 -1.32 9.05
CA PRO A 308 5.48 -0.62 10.09
C PRO A 308 6.63 -1.44 10.68
N LEU A 309 6.44 -2.76 10.82
CA LEU A 309 7.50 -3.65 11.29
C LEU A 309 8.68 -3.69 10.32
N GLY A 310 8.40 -3.75 9.03
CA GLY A 310 9.42 -3.63 7.98
C GLY A 310 10.15 -2.30 8.04
N GLN A 311 9.42 -1.18 8.15
CA GLN A 311 10.01 0.15 8.26
C GLN A 311 10.92 0.29 9.50
N MET A 312 10.48 -0.22 10.65
CA MET A 312 11.30 -0.23 11.88
C MET A 312 12.55 -1.09 11.72
N LEU A 313 12.43 -2.27 11.11
CA LEU A 313 13.54 -3.17 10.84
C LEU A 313 14.59 -2.48 9.96
N TYR A 314 14.18 -1.87 8.85
CA TYR A 314 15.09 -1.18 7.94
C TYR A 314 15.70 0.08 8.56
N GLY A 315 14.93 0.83 9.37
CA GLY A 315 15.47 1.95 10.15
C GLY A 315 16.57 1.49 11.11
N TRP A 316 16.36 0.38 11.82
CA TRP A 316 17.36 -0.22 12.69
C TRP A 316 18.58 -0.75 11.93
N LEU A 317 18.37 -1.39 10.79
CA LEU A 317 19.47 -1.86 9.93
C LEU A 317 20.35 -0.71 9.45
N HIS A 318 19.77 0.41 9.01
CA HIS A 318 20.52 1.59 8.58
C HIS A 318 21.32 2.25 9.72
N ALA A 319 20.89 2.10 10.97
CA ALA A 319 21.62 2.58 12.13
C ALA A 319 22.85 1.71 12.50
N ARG A 320 22.88 0.45 12.02
CA ARG A 320 23.90 -0.54 12.44
C ARG A 320 24.73 -1.12 11.31
N CYS A 321 24.20 -1.12 10.08
CA CYS A 321 24.76 -1.84 8.93
C CYS A 321 25.11 -0.90 7.78
N THR A 322 26.06 -1.31 6.97
CA THR A 322 26.38 -0.63 5.70
C THR A 322 25.35 -0.96 4.63
N VAL A 323 25.16 -0.04 3.67
CA VAL A 323 24.13 -0.18 2.60
C VAL A 323 24.25 -1.49 1.81
N TRP A 324 25.47 -1.88 1.42
CA TRP A 324 25.66 -3.12 0.65
C TRP A 324 25.18 -4.35 1.43
N LEU A 325 25.39 -4.37 2.76
CA LEU A 325 24.96 -5.46 3.62
C LEU A 325 23.43 -5.50 3.76
N ILE A 326 22.78 -4.34 3.85
CA ILE A 326 21.31 -4.24 3.92
C ILE A 326 20.68 -4.78 2.64
N LEU A 327 21.21 -4.39 1.48
CA LEU A 327 20.76 -4.88 0.17
C LEU A 327 20.96 -6.40 0.05
N LEU A 328 22.10 -6.90 0.53
CA LEU A 328 22.39 -8.34 0.54
C LEU A 328 21.45 -9.10 1.49
N ILE A 329 21.20 -8.59 2.70
CA ILE A 329 20.25 -9.18 3.65
C ILE A 329 18.85 -9.22 3.04
N SER A 330 18.42 -8.14 2.39
CA SER A 330 17.11 -8.07 1.73
C SER A 330 17.00 -9.12 0.61
N ALA A 331 18.01 -9.24 -0.23
CA ALA A 331 18.09 -10.28 -1.26
C ALA A 331 18.03 -11.69 -0.67
N LEU A 332 18.82 -11.96 0.35
CA LEU A 332 18.89 -13.27 1.02
C LEU A 332 17.61 -13.60 1.79
N ALA A 333 16.91 -12.61 2.34
CA ALA A 333 15.66 -12.81 3.09
C ALA A 333 14.49 -13.28 2.19
N SER A 334 14.50 -12.92 0.92
CA SER A 334 13.48 -13.34 -0.06
C SER A 334 13.79 -14.72 -0.70
N LEU A 335 15.06 -15.18 -0.70
CA LEU A 335 15.44 -16.48 -1.29
C LEU A 335 14.79 -17.69 -0.62
N PRO A 336 14.79 -17.85 0.72
CA PRO A 336 14.12 -18.96 1.38
C PRO A 336 12.64 -19.01 1.07
N LEU A 337 12.00 -17.83 0.94
CA LEU A 337 10.61 -17.72 0.57
C LEU A 337 10.35 -18.28 -0.83
N ALA A 338 11.19 -17.94 -1.81
CA ALA A 338 11.11 -18.48 -3.16
C ALA A 338 11.25 -20.01 -3.19
N TRP A 339 12.10 -20.56 -2.33
CA TRP A 339 12.30 -22.02 -2.22
C TRP A 339 11.13 -22.71 -1.52
N LEU A 340 10.68 -22.20 -0.37
CA LEU A 340 9.54 -22.72 0.39
C LEU A 340 8.21 -22.59 -0.37
N ALA A 341 8.09 -21.59 -1.24
CA ALA A 341 6.92 -21.37 -2.05
C ALA A 341 6.78 -22.36 -3.22
N ARG A 342 7.88 -22.99 -3.69
CA ARG A 342 7.84 -23.94 -4.82
C ARG A 342 6.79 -25.04 -4.68
N PRO A 343 6.77 -25.86 -3.60
CA PRO A 343 5.77 -26.91 -3.46
C PRO A 343 4.35 -26.34 -3.28
N LEU A 344 4.22 -25.14 -2.69
CA LEU A 344 2.96 -24.46 -2.49
C LEU A 344 2.29 -24.12 -3.83
N PHE A 345 3.05 -23.57 -4.77
CA PHE A 345 2.56 -23.15 -6.07
C PHE A 345 2.43 -24.29 -7.08
N ALA A 346 3.20 -25.37 -6.95
CA ALA A 346 3.06 -26.55 -7.78
C ALA A 346 1.69 -27.23 -7.63
N HIS A 347 1.17 -27.31 -6.39
CA HIS A 347 -0.15 -27.87 -6.11
C HIS A 347 -1.33 -26.94 -6.48
N LEU A 348 -1.07 -25.66 -6.76
CA LEU A 348 -2.11 -24.72 -7.14
C LEU A 348 -2.65 -24.98 -8.55
N ASP A 349 -1.79 -25.32 -9.49
CA ASP A 349 -2.18 -25.58 -10.90
C ASP A 349 -2.93 -26.92 -11.06
N ASP A 350 -2.58 -27.93 -10.26
CA ASP A 350 -3.22 -29.26 -10.33
C ASP A 350 -4.70 -29.25 -9.89
N THR A 351 -5.08 -28.29 -9.06
CA THR A 351 -6.46 -28.13 -8.56
C THR A 351 -7.34 -27.26 -9.46
N ILE A 352 -6.76 -26.44 -10.33
CA ILE A 352 -7.50 -25.57 -11.29
C ILE A 352 -7.81 -26.34 -12.58
N SER A 353 -7.08 -27.42 -12.88
CA SER A 353 -7.28 -28.26 -14.07
C SER A 353 -8.29 -29.39 -13.87
N LYS A 354 -8.85 -29.56 -12.68
CA LYS A 354 -9.96 -30.47 -12.34
C LYS A 354 -11.23 -29.68 -12.11
#